data_b90d07e15f25f2c2d84a29bda6cb272a
#
_entry.id   b90d07e15f25f2c2d84a29bda6cb272a
#
_cell.length_a   1.000
_cell.length_b   1.000
_cell.length_c   1.000
_cell.angle_alpha   90.00
_cell.angle_beta   90.00
_cell.angle_gamma   90.00
#
_symmetry.space_group_name_H-M   'P 1'
#
loop_
_entity.id
_entity.type
_entity.pdbx_description
1 polymer ?
#
loop_
_entity_poly.entity_id
_entity_poly.type
_entity_poly.pdbx_seq_one_letter_code
_entity_poly.pdbx_strand_id
1 'polypeptide(L)'
;MPDRPPVAIVGAGITGLACAHALRDVAEVTVVDRIPVPGGVHGWEAAETRELAQACGARMRLGETAVRWDGRVLLAIGQDGPQHLTAAALVIATGARPLGRAELGIAGGRPAGVVAATVACHLAENGLLVGRRPLIVGGGDWAMRVASELRAVGAERATLVCPDGLLRERPNDVAVHVREHDRVVSVAGTPRVRTATLASGETLGCDAVVLAHGVAALRNVDGAVWAGDRAVYAQPLADPATVAQARAAGAEAAAAVRSLIDQEERP
;
A
#
# COMPACT_ATOMS: atom_id res chain seq x y z
N MET A 1 -6.90 -7.46 37.64
CA MET A 1 -5.86 -7.73 36.63
C MET A 1 -5.04 -6.45 36.55
N PRO A 2 -3.70 -6.51 36.44
CA PRO A 2 -2.95 -5.29 36.19
C PRO A 2 -3.50 -4.60 34.94
N ASP A 3 -3.61 -3.27 34.99
CA ASP A 3 -4.11 -2.47 33.88
C ASP A 3 -3.16 -2.69 32.67
N ARG A 4 -3.69 -3.27 31.61
CA ARG A 4 -2.89 -3.47 30.38
C ARG A 4 -2.62 -2.12 29.74
N PRO A 5 -1.38 -1.83 29.33
CA PRO A 5 -1.06 -0.56 28.69
C PRO A 5 -1.84 -0.38 27.38
N PRO A 6 -2.41 0.80 27.14
CA PRO A 6 -3.14 1.08 25.92
C PRO A 6 -2.16 1.22 24.73
N VAL A 7 -2.46 0.59 23.60
CA VAL A 7 -1.70 0.67 22.35
C VAL A 7 -2.62 1.06 21.22
N ALA A 8 -2.22 2.08 20.46
CA ALA A 8 -2.92 2.48 19.24
C ALA A 8 -2.25 1.90 17.99
N ILE A 9 -3.04 1.40 17.04
CA ILE A 9 -2.57 0.92 15.74
C ILE A 9 -3.32 1.68 14.66
N VAL A 10 -2.60 2.30 13.72
CA VAL A 10 -3.18 2.99 12.57
C VAL A 10 -3.06 2.10 11.34
N GLY A 11 -4.20 1.63 10.86
CA GLY A 11 -4.33 0.72 9.72
C GLY A 11 -4.90 -0.64 10.11
N ALA A 12 -6.07 -0.98 9.58
CA ALA A 12 -6.77 -2.26 9.76
C ALA A 12 -6.52 -3.25 8.60
N GLY A 13 -5.37 -3.16 7.93
CA GLY A 13 -4.88 -4.17 6.99
C GLY A 13 -4.30 -5.39 7.71
N ILE A 14 -3.90 -6.42 6.96
CA ILE A 14 -3.33 -7.68 7.51
C ILE A 14 -2.21 -7.40 8.52
N THR A 15 -1.31 -6.45 8.23
CA THR A 15 -0.19 -6.09 9.12
C THR A 15 -0.67 -5.55 10.46
N GLY A 16 -1.61 -4.58 10.46
CA GLY A 16 -2.15 -4.00 11.69
C GLY A 16 -2.96 -5.00 12.49
N LEU A 17 -3.79 -5.82 11.83
CA LEU A 17 -4.58 -6.87 12.47
C LEU A 17 -3.69 -7.97 13.08
N ALA A 18 -2.61 -8.36 12.40
CA ALA A 18 -1.64 -9.33 12.92
C ALA A 18 -0.88 -8.77 14.13
N CYS A 19 -0.52 -7.49 14.10
CA CYS A 19 0.08 -6.80 15.24
C CYS A 19 -0.89 -6.77 16.44
N ALA A 20 -2.14 -6.38 16.21
CA ALA A 20 -3.18 -6.38 17.24
C ALA A 20 -3.37 -7.77 17.87
N HIS A 21 -3.47 -8.80 17.02
CA HIS A 21 -3.58 -10.18 17.46
C HIS A 21 -2.40 -10.62 18.34
N ALA A 22 -1.18 -10.25 17.96
CA ALA A 22 0.01 -10.58 18.75
C ALA A 22 0.10 -9.82 20.09
N LEU A 23 -0.55 -8.66 20.22
CA LEU A 23 -0.57 -7.84 21.44
C LEU A 23 -1.78 -8.10 22.37
N ARG A 24 -2.78 -8.84 21.92
CA ARG A 24 -4.08 -8.99 22.58
C ARG A 24 -4.03 -9.41 24.06
N ASP A 25 -3.01 -10.18 24.44
CA ASP A 25 -2.88 -10.72 25.81
C ASP A 25 -2.06 -9.81 26.74
N VAL A 26 -1.32 -8.83 26.18
CA VAL A 26 -0.38 -7.97 26.90
C VAL A 26 -0.73 -6.47 26.85
N ALA A 27 -1.63 -6.05 25.97
CA ALA A 27 -2.01 -4.65 25.81
C ALA A 27 -3.52 -4.49 25.58
N GLU A 28 -4.06 -3.31 25.88
CA GLU A 28 -5.40 -2.89 25.44
C GLU A 28 -5.25 -2.20 24.07
N VAL A 29 -5.60 -2.93 23.00
CA VAL A 29 -5.34 -2.49 21.61
C VAL A 29 -6.54 -1.77 21.02
N THR A 30 -6.32 -0.57 20.47
CA THR A 30 -7.27 0.13 19.62
C THR A 30 -6.71 0.26 18.20
N VAL A 31 -7.46 -0.25 17.21
CA VAL A 31 -7.13 -0.11 15.79
C VAL A 31 -7.96 0.99 15.17
N VAL A 32 -7.31 1.97 14.54
CA VAL A 32 -7.93 3.10 13.84
C VAL A 32 -7.70 2.94 12.34
N ASP A 33 -8.74 3.02 11.53
CA ASP A 33 -8.62 3.03 10.07
C ASP A 33 -9.63 4.00 9.45
N ARG A 34 -9.18 4.75 8.43
CA ARG A 34 -10.03 5.68 7.67
C ARG A 34 -11.09 4.99 6.83
N ILE A 35 -10.84 3.74 6.45
CA ILE A 35 -11.79 2.92 5.69
C ILE A 35 -12.77 2.27 6.67
N PRO A 36 -14.08 2.26 6.38
CA PRO A 36 -15.10 1.74 7.29
C PRO A 36 -15.15 0.20 7.37
N VAL A 37 -14.28 -0.49 6.62
CA VAL A 37 -14.11 -1.94 6.65
C VAL A 37 -12.63 -2.30 6.73
N PRO A 38 -12.24 -3.33 7.50
CA PRO A 38 -10.84 -3.76 7.56
C PRO A 38 -10.42 -4.50 6.30
N GLY A 39 -9.10 -4.66 6.10
CA GLY A 39 -8.53 -5.48 5.03
C GLY A 39 -7.42 -4.81 4.23
N GLY A 40 -7.41 -3.49 4.13
CA GLY A 40 -6.42 -2.77 3.32
C GLY A 40 -6.43 -3.24 1.86
N VAL A 41 -5.24 -3.52 1.30
CA VAL A 41 -5.12 -3.96 -0.11
C VAL A 41 -5.63 -5.38 -0.37
N HIS A 42 -5.81 -6.21 0.66
CA HIS A 42 -6.35 -7.57 0.52
C HIS A 42 -7.88 -7.60 0.54
N GLY A 43 -8.51 -6.53 1.04
CA GLY A 43 -9.95 -6.41 1.15
C GLY A 43 -10.56 -7.23 2.30
N TRP A 44 -11.83 -6.95 2.60
CA TRP A 44 -12.61 -7.68 3.61
C TRP A 44 -12.95 -9.11 3.18
N GLU A 45 -13.08 -9.34 1.88
CA GLU A 45 -13.46 -10.66 1.34
C GLU A 45 -12.36 -11.73 1.49
N ALA A 46 -11.12 -11.32 1.76
CA ALA A 46 -10.05 -12.26 2.05
C ALA A 46 -10.30 -12.99 3.39
N ALA A 47 -10.18 -14.31 3.37
CA ALA A 47 -10.42 -15.15 4.56
C ALA A 47 -9.51 -14.75 5.72
N GLU A 48 -8.23 -14.51 5.43
CA GLU A 48 -7.22 -14.10 6.41
C GLU A 48 -7.55 -12.76 7.08
N THR A 49 -8.15 -11.82 6.33
CA THR A 49 -8.61 -10.54 6.91
C THR A 49 -9.69 -10.77 7.95
N ARG A 50 -10.72 -11.57 7.61
CA ARG A 50 -11.83 -11.87 8.51
C ARG A 50 -11.37 -12.62 9.76
N GLU A 51 -10.53 -13.64 9.58
CA GLU A 51 -9.97 -14.40 10.69
C GLU A 51 -9.19 -13.52 11.67
N LEU A 52 -8.28 -12.69 11.15
CA LEU A 52 -7.50 -11.78 11.98
C LEU A 52 -8.36 -10.72 12.65
N ALA A 53 -9.33 -10.13 11.96
CA ALA A 53 -10.22 -9.14 12.52
C ALA A 53 -11.07 -9.69 13.68
N GLN A 54 -11.50 -10.96 13.56
CA GLN A 54 -12.25 -11.66 14.63
C GLN A 54 -11.35 -12.06 15.80
N ALA A 55 -10.10 -12.45 15.52
CA ALA A 55 -9.19 -13.01 16.51
C ALA A 55 -8.29 -11.95 17.19
N CYS A 56 -8.21 -10.72 16.68
CA CYS A 56 -7.26 -9.72 17.19
C CYS A 56 -7.59 -9.18 18.59
N GLY A 57 -8.86 -9.29 19.04
CA GLY A 57 -9.28 -8.82 20.36
C GLY A 57 -9.20 -7.30 20.54
N ALA A 58 -9.01 -6.53 19.48
CA ALA A 58 -8.84 -5.09 19.51
C ALA A 58 -10.16 -4.34 19.40
N ARG A 59 -10.22 -3.15 20.03
CA ARG A 59 -11.29 -2.19 19.76
C ARG A 59 -11.08 -1.58 18.37
N MET A 60 -12.04 -1.79 17.48
CA MET A 60 -12.00 -1.25 16.11
C MET A 60 -12.66 0.14 16.07
N ARG A 61 -11.95 1.10 15.51
CA ARG A 61 -12.41 2.46 15.18
C ARG A 61 -12.25 2.69 13.68
N LEU A 62 -13.20 2.20 12.93
CA LEU A 62 -13.22 2.26 11.47
C LEU A 62 -13.98 3.51 10.98
N GLY A 63 -13.59 4.05 9.84
CA GLY A 63 -14.11 5.33 9.33
C GLY A 63 -13.51 6.55 10.06
N GLU A 64 -12.41 6.37 10.81
CA GLU A 64 -11.72 7.43 11.51
C GLU A 64 -10.29 7.63 10.95
N THR A 65 -9.95 8.87 10.66
CA THR A 65 -8.62 9.25 10.15
C THR A 65 -7.71 9.67 11.31
N ALA A 66 -6.64 8.93 11.51
CA ALA A 66 -5.57 9.31 12.43
C ALA A 66 -4.72 10.42 11.80
N VAL A 67 -4.58 11.57 12.48
CA VAL A 67 -3.96 12.77 11.89
C VAL A 67 -2.74 13.28 12.63
N ARG A 68 -2.57 12.94 13.90
CA ARG A 68 -1.44 13.41 14.71
C ARG A 68 -1.14 12.47 15.87
N TRP A 69 0.13 12.24 16.10
CA TRP A 69 0.67 11.61 17.29
C TRP A 69 1.72 12.51 17.91
N ASP A 70 1.67 12.74 19.22
CA ASP A 70 2.59 13.59 19.95
C ASP A 70 3.56 12.82 20.87
N GLY A 71 3.54 11.49 20.81
CA GLY A 71 4.29 10.60 21.69
C GLY A 71 3.44 9.93 22.78
N ARG A 72 2.22 10.44 23.03
CA ARG A 72 1.30 9.93 24.05
C ARG A 72 -0.16 9.93 23.62
N VAL A 73 -0.55 10.86 22.77
CA VAL A 73 -1.94 11.03 22.36
C VAL A 73 -2.04 10.95 20.85
N LEU A 74 -2.91 10.05 20.37
CA LEU A 74 -3.31 9.98 18.97
C LEU A 74 -4.58 10.80 18.77
N LEU A 75 -4.51 11.82 17.91
CA LEU A 75 -5.68 12.52 17.41
C LEU A 75 -6.24 11.77 16.21
N ALA A 76 -7.48 11.32 16.33
CA ALA A 76 -8.26 10.73 15.25
C ALA A 76 -9.51 11.58 14.98
N ILE A 77 -9.94 11.64 13.72
CA ILE A 77 -11.13 12.39 13.28
C ILE A 77 -12.09 11.43 12.61
N GLY A 78 -13.29 11.33 13.14
CA GLY A 78 -14.40 10.54 12.61
C GLY A 78 -15.67 11.35 12.44
N GLN A 79 -16.81 10.68 12.28
CA GLN A 79 -18.12 11.33 12.13
C GLN A 79 -18.49 12.17 13.37
N ASP A 80 -18.10 11.72 14.55
CA ASP A 80 -18.39 12.41 15.83
C ASP A 80 -17.35 13.52 16.15
N GLY A 81 -16.53 13.89 15.18
CA GLY A 81 -15.50 14.91 15.30
C GLY A 81 -14.17 14.38 15.83
N PRO A 82 -13.29 15.29 16.34
CA PRO A 82 -11.96 14.92 16.82
C PRO A 82 -12.01 14.14 18.12
N GLN A 83 -11.22 13.08 18.20
CA GLN A 83 -11.07 12.20 19.35
C GLN A 83 -9.60 12.09 19.75
N HIS A 84 -9.34 12.12 21.05
CA HIS A 84 -8.00 11.95 21.61
C HIS A 84 -7.89 10.57 22.26
N LEU A 85 -6.97 9.75 21.75
CA LEU A 85 -6.70 8.41 22.24
C LEU A 85 -5.34 8.40 22.92
N THR A 86 -5.33 8.29 24.24
CA THR A 86 -4.07 8.09 24.98
C THR A 86 -3.56 6.68 24.76
N ALA A 87 -2.26 6.56 24.46
CA ALA A 87 -1.62 5.27 24.28
C ALA A 87 -0.15 5.32 24.75
N ALA A 88 0.35 4.19 25.23
CA ALA A 88 1.75 3.99 25.60
C ALA A 88 2.66 3.85 24.36
N ALA A 89 2.11 3.35 23.27
CA ALA A 89 2.82 3.23 21.99
C ALA A 89 1.85 3.36 20.80
N LEU A 90 2.40 3.80 19.66
CA LEU A 90 1.70 3.85 18.37
C LEU A 90 2.34 2.88 17.38
N VAL A 91 1.50 2.12 16.68
CA VAL A 91 1.94 1.35 15.50
C VAL A 91 1.37 1.98 14.23
N ILE A 92 2.23 2.28 13.27
CA ILE A 92 1.86 2.85 11.97
C ILE A 92 1.90 1.71 10.94
N ALA A 93 0.73 1.12 10.68
CA ALA A 93 0.49 0.00 9.77
C ALA A 93 -0.33 0.43 8.54
N THR A 94 -0.10 1.64 8.08
CA THR A 94 -0.85 2.31 7.01
C THR A 94 -0.61 1.73 5.62
N GLY A 95 0.27 0.73 5.50
CA GLY A 95 0.57 0.04 4.26
C GLY A 95 1.53 0.79 3.34
N ALA A 96 1.54 0.39 2.07
CA ALA A 96 2.39 0.94 1.03
C ALA A 96 1.56 1.30 -0.21
N ARG A 97 2.13 2.12 -1.07
CA ARG A 97 1.57 2.48 -2.38
C ARG A 97 2.61 2.30 -3.47
N PRO A 98 2.20 2.07 -4.72
CA PRO A 98 3.11 2.17 -5.85
C PRO A 98 3.77 3.54 -5.92
N LEU A 99 5.02 3.59 -6.40
CA LEU A 99 5.72 4.85 -6.63
C LEU A 99 4.97 5.70 -7.66
N GLY A 100 4.91 6.99 -7.39
CA GLY A 100 4.30 7.97 -8.29
C GLY A 100 5.26 8.37 -9.42
N ARG A 101 4.72 9.04 -10.43
CA ARG A 101 5.45 9.49 -11.62
C ARG A 101 6.69 10.35 -11.29
N ALA A 102 6.55 11.25 -10.32
CA ALA A 102 7.66 12.10 -9.90
C ALA A 102 8.79 11.31 -9.23
N GLU A 103 8.43 10.33 -8.41
CA GLU A 103 9.40 9.44 -7.74
C GLU A 103 10.13 8.54 -8.74
N LEU A 104 9.45 8.16 -9.82
CA LEU A 104 10.04 7.39 -10.93
C LEU A 104 10.83 8.26 -11.92
N GLY A 105 10.90 9.59 -11.70
CA GLY A 105 11.60 10.51 -12.59
C GLY A 105 10.99 10.64 -13.99
N ILE A 106 9.68 10.34 -14.15
CA ILE A 106 9.00 10.40 -15.45
C ILE A 106 8.49 11.83 -15.69
N ALA A 107 9.11 12.52 -16.64
CA ALA A 107 8.79 13.88 -17.04
C ALA A 107 7.55 13.98 -17.94
N GLY A 108 7.23 15.19 -18.40
CA GLY A 108 6.15 15.49 -19.35
C GLY A 108 4.91 16.10 -18.70
N GLY A 109 3.88 16.35 -19.51
CA GLY A 109 2.60 16.90 -19.08
C GLY A 109 1.84 16.03 -18.08
N ARG A 110 0.60 16.39 -17.75
CA ARG A 110 -0.29 15.58 -16.91
C ARG A 110 -1.49 15.07 -17.72
N PRO A 111 -1.28 14.25 -18.74
CA PRO A 111 -2.38 13.69 -19.52
C PRO A 111 -3.20 12.73 -18.66
N ALA A 112 -4.49 12.59 -18.94
CA ALA A 112 -5.30 11.51 -18.41
C ALA A 112 -4.74 10.14 -18.87
N GLY A 113 -5.03 9.08 -18.10
CA GLY A 113 -4.59 7.71 -18.42
C GLY A 113 -3.21 7.33 -17.87
N VAL A 114 -2.59 8.16 -17.04
CA VAL A 114 -1.42 7.77 -16.25
C VAL A 114 -1.92 7.44 -14.85
N VAL A 115 -1.87 6.16 -14.45
CA VAL A 115 -2.48 5.65 -13.22
C VAL A 115 -1.53 4.74 -12.45
N ALA A 116 -1.75 4.61 -11.14
CA ALA A 116 -1.01 3.63 -10.32
C ALA A 116 -1.51 2.20 -10.57
N ALA A 117 -0.67 1.20 -10.33
CA ALA A 117 -1.00 -0.23 -10.48
C ALA A 117 -2.25 -0.62 -9.68
N THR A 118 -2.38 -0.14 -8.44
CA THR A 118 -3.56 -0.39 -7.58
C THR A 118 -4.86 0.10 -8.21
N VAL A 119 -4.84 1.25 -8.87
CA VAL A 119 -6.01 1.80 -9.58
C VAL A 119 -6.33 0.96 -10.81
N ALA A 120 -5.31 0.57 -11.58
CA ALA A 120 -5.51 -0.26 -12.78
C ALA A 120 -6.10 -1.63 -12.44
N CYS A 121 -5.58 -2.31 -11.40
CA CYS A 121 -6.11 -3.58 -10.91
C CYS A 121 -7.56 -3.43 -10.44
N HIS A 122 -7.84 -2.43 -9.60
CA HIS A 122 -9.20 -2.22 -9.09
C HIS A 122 -10.22 -1.94 -10.21
N LEU A 123 -9.85 -1.19 -11.24
CA LEU A 123 -10.70 -0.97 -12.41
C LEU A 123 -10.90 -2.28 -13.18
N ALA A 124 -9.86 -3.07 -13.40
CA ALA A 124 -9.94 -4.35 -14.10
C ALA A 124 -10.81 -5.37 -13.34
N GLU A 125 -10.69 -5.47 -12.03
CA GLU A 125 -11.55 -6.30 -11.15
C GLU A 125 -13.05 -5.94 -11.31
N ASN A 126 -13.35 -4.70 -11.65
CA ASN A 126 -14.70 -4.23 -11.95
C ASN A 126 -15.05 -4.22 -13.45
N GLY A 127 -14.28 -4.92 -14.29
CA GLY A 127 -14.53 -5.05 -15.72
C GLY A 127 -14.21 -3.77 -16.52
N LEU A 128 -13.48 -2.81 -15.95
CA LEU A 128 -13.17 -1.53 -16.58
C LEU A 128 -11.74 -1.52 -17.12
N LEU A 129 -11.61 -1.17 -18.39
CA LEU A 129 -10.33 -1.11 -19.10
C LEU A 129 -9.74 0.31 -19.06
N VAL A 130 -8.53 0.46 -18.54
CA VAL A 130 -7.84 1.76 -18.48
C VAL A 130 -7.34 2.22 -19.86
N GLY A 131 -7.09 1.30 -20.77
CA GLY A 131 -6.67 1.54 -22.16
C GLY A 131 -6.51 0.23 -22.89
N ARG A 132 -6.64 0.27 -24.24
CA ARG A 132 -6.49 -0.92 -25.08
C ARG A 132 -5.04 -1.32 -25.31
N ARG A 133 -4.13 -0.36 -25.24
CA ARG A 133 -2.68 -0.53 -25.42
C ARG A 133 -1.91 0.08 -24.26
N PRO A 134 -2.11 -0.43 -23.03
CA PRO A 134 -1.41 0.08 -21.85
C PRO A 134 0.09 -0.18 -21.95
N LEU A 135 0.87 0.82 -21.52
CA LEU A 135 2.27 0.68 -21.18
C LEU A 135 2.41 0.57 -19.67
N ILE A 136 3.08 -0.48 -19.20
CA ILE A 136 3.22 -0.79 -17.78
C ILE A 136 4.68 -0.56 -17.40
N VAL A 137 4.92 0.34 -16.46
CA VAL A 137 6.25 0.67 -15.96
C VAL A 137 6.58 -0.25 -14.80
N GLY A 138 7.51 -1.18 -15.01
CA GLY A 138 7.95 -2.16 -14.02
C GLY A 138 8.07 -3.57 -14.60
N GLY A 139 8.69 -4.47 -13.84
CA GLY A 139 8.91 -5.88 -14.20
C GLY A 139 8.68 -6.84 -13.03
N GLY A 140 8.27 -6.34 -11.86
CA GLY A 140 7.95 -7.15 -10.69
C GLY A 140 6.53 -7.70 -10.69
N ASP A 141 6.12 -8.31 -9.58
CA ASP A 141 4.84 -9.01 -9.44
C ASP A 141 3.63 -8.09 -9.70
N TRP A 142 3.71 -6.81 -9.31
CA TRP A 142 2.67 -5.81 -9.64
C TRP A 142 2.50 -5.63 -11.16
N ALA A 143 3.60 -5.47 -11.88
CA ALA A 143 3.56 -5.27 -13.33
C ALA A 143 2.97 -6.49 -14.05
N MET A 144 3.35 -7.69 -13.63
CA MET A 144 2.83 -8.95 -14.16
C MET A 144 1.34 -9.11 -13.88
N ARG A 145 0.92 -8.82 -12.65
CA ARG A 145 -0.50 -8.83 -12.27
C ARG A 145 -1.32 -7.85 -13.11
N VAL A 146 -0.88 -6.60 -13.21
CA VAL A 146 -1.53 -5.57 -14.04
C VAL A 146 -1.66 -6.03 -15.49
N ALA A 147 -0.59 -6.58 -16.08
CA ALA A 147 -0.62 -7.07 -17.46
C ALA A 147 -1.68 -8.16 -17.64
N SER A 148 -1.72 -9.14 -16.74
CA SER A 148 -2.69 -10.24 -16.77
C SER A 148 -4.13 -9.74 -16.63
N GLU A 149 -4.40 -8.89 -15.63
CA GLU A 149 -5.75 -8.37 -15.36
C GLU A 149 -6.27 -7.48 -16.49
N LEU A 150 -5.43 -6.58 -17.03
CA LEU A 150 -5.83 -5.75 -18.18
C LEU A 150 -6.07 -6.56 -19.43
N ARG A 151 -5.28 -7.61 -19.68
CA ARG A 151 -5.51 -8.55 -20.78
C ARG A 151 -6.83 -9.30 -20.62
N ALA A 152 -7.14 -9.76 -19.41
CA ALA A 152 -8.38 -10.47 -19.10
C ALA A 152 -9.64 -9.60 -19.38
N VAL A 153 -9.56 -8.28 -19.17
CA VAL A 153 -10.67 -7.35 -19.44
C VAL A 153 -10.64 -6.70 -20.83
N GLY A 154 -9.78 -7.19 -21.74
CA GLY A 154 -9.83 -6.85 -23.17
C GLY A 154 -8.79 -5.85 -23.68
N ALA A 155 -7.68 -5.64 -22.97
CA ALA A 155 -6.54 -4.94 -23.57
C ALA A 155 -6.02 -5.71 -24.79
N GLU A 156 -5.86 -5.03 -25.93
CA GLU A 156 -5.41 -5.64 -27.20
C GLU A 156 -3.93 -6.06 -27.10
N ARG A 157 -3.12 -5.24 -26.46
CA ARG A 157 -1.70 -5.44 -26.22
C ARG A 157 -1.26 -4.71 -24.97
N ALA A 158 -0.43 -5.31 -24.14
CA ALA A 158 0.26 -4.63 -23.06
C ALA A 158 1.78 -4.55 -23.36
N THR A 159 2.42 -3.45 -22.96
CA THR A 159 3.88 -3.31 -23.08
C THR A 159 4.47 -3.08 -21.71
N LEU A 160 5.28 -4.02 -21.21
CA LEU A 160 6.07 -3.86 -20.00
C LEU A 160 7.40 -3.18 -20.33
N VAL A 161 7.75 -2.15 -19.58
CA VAL A 161 9.06 -1.51 -19.63
C VAL A 161 9.78 -1.78 -18.33
N CYS A 162 10.79 -2.64 -18.37
CA CYS A 162 11.47 -3.20 -17.20
C CYS A 162 12.91 -2.69 -17.14
N PRO A 163 13.31 -1.99 -16.08
CA PRO A 163 14.71 -1.76 -15.76
C PRO A 163 15.46 -3.09 -15.56
N ASP A 164 16.78 -3.03 -15.61
CA ASP A 164 17.65 -4.20 -15.48
C ASP A 164 17.33 -5.05 -14.26
N GLY A 165 17.21 -6.36 -14.46
CA GLY A 165 17.10 -7.36 -13.40
C GLY A 165 15.76 -7.42 -12.66
N LEU A 166 14.72 -6.71 -13.10
CA LEU A 166 13.41 -6.70 -12.44
C LEU A 166 12.39 -7.69 -13.02
N LEU A 167 12.59 -8.20 -14.24
CA LEU A 167 11.69 -9.20 -14.80
C LEU A 167 12.01 -10.57 -14.21
N ARG A 168 11.13 -11.10 -13.35
CA ARG A 168 11.32 -12.42 -12.72
C ARG A 168 10.95 -13.58 -13.65
N GLU A 169 9.94 -13.39 -14.47
CA GLU A 169 9.44 -14.39 -15.39
C GLU A 169 8.86 -13.70 -16.63
N ARG A 170 9.09 -14.30 -17.82
CA ARG A 170 8.52 -13.77 -19.05
C ARG A 170 7.04 -14.11 -19.14
N PRO A 171 6.18 -13.13 -19.53
CA PRO A 171 4.77 -13.41 -19.78
C PRO A 171 4.59 -14.46 -20.85
N ASN A 172 3.70 -15.42 -20.64
CA ASN A 172 3.33 -16.43 -21.63
C ASN A 172 2.35 -15.88 -22.68
N ASP A 173 1.68 -14.75 -22.42
CA ASP A 173 0.77 -14.09 -23.37
C ASP A 173 1.58 -13.35 -24.44
N VAL A 174 1.45 -13.78 -25.68
CA VAL A 174 2.14 -13.18 -26.86
C VAL A 174 1.75 -11.72 -27.10
N ALA A 175 0.63 -11.26 -26.59
CA ALA A 175 0.21 -9.87 -26.66
C ALA A 175 0.82 -8.99 -25.54
N VAL A 176 1.62 -9.58 -24.65
CA VAL A 176 2.41 -8.84 -23.67
C VAL A 176 3.84 -8.71 -24.15
N HIS A 177 4.17 -7.52 -24.61
CA HIS A 177 5.50 -7.19 -25.13
C HIS A 177 6.39 -6.69 -23.98
N VAL A 178 7.64 -7.09 -23.95
CA VAL A 178 8.59 -6.69 -22.92
C VAL A 178 9.72 -5.86 -23.51
N ARG A 179 10.03 -4.73 -22.88
CA ARG A 179 11.23 -3.91 -23.08
C ARG A 179 12.07 -4.02 -21.82
N GLU A 180 13.04 -4.92 -21.86
CA GLU A 180 14.03 -5.07 -20.79
C GLU A 180 15.15 -4.04 -20.97
N HIS A 181 15.85 -3.76 -19.87
CA HIS A 181 17.03 -2.88 -19.86
C HIS A 181 16.71 -1.44 -20.30
N ASP A 182 15.45 -0.98 -20.11
CA ASP A 182 15.05 0.37 -20.44
C ASP A 182 14.04 0.92 -19.42
N ARG A 183 13.88 2.22 -19.36
CA ARG A 183 12.96 2.89 -18.44
C ARG A 183 12.21 4.01 -19.15
N VAL A 184 10.99 4.26 -18.73
CA VAL A 184 10.22 5.41 -19.19
C VAL A 184 10.81 6.69 -18.59
N VAL A 185 11.15 7.67 -19.43
CA VAL A 185 11.67 8.98 -18.99
C VAL A 185 10.67 10.11 -19.17
N SER A 186 9.71 9.98 -20.10
CA SER A 186 8.66 10.98 -20.26
C SER A 186 7.39 10.40 -20.86
N VAL A 187 6.27 11.11 -20.65
CA VAL A 187 4.97 10.82 -21.25
C VAL A 187 4.41 12.06 -21.92
N ALA A 188 3.69 11.87 -23.04
CA ALA A 188 3.07 12.97 -23.78
C ALA A 188 1.67 12.59 -24.28
N GLY A 189 0.85 13.63 -24.51
CA GLY A 189 -0.51 13.55 -25.04
C GLY A 189 -1.44 14.57 -24.42
N THR A 190 -2.52 14.91 -25.12
CA THR A 190 -3.58 15.83 -24.66
C THR A 190 -4.88 15.45 -25.34
N PRO A 191 -6.00 15.30 -24.63
CA PRO A 191 -6.13 15.33 -23.16
C PRO A 191 -5.62 14.06 -22.48
N ARG A 192 -5.40 12.99 -23.25
CA ARG A 192 -4.99 11.66 -22.76
C ARG A 192 -3.58 11.32 -23.26
N VAL A 193 -2.87 10.46 -22.48
CA VAL A 193 -1.55 9.95 -22.89
C VAL A 193 -1.65 9.24 -24.24
N ARG A 194 -0.67 9.50 -25.11
CA ARG A 194 -0.55 8.90 -26.45
C ARG A 194 0.79 8.26 -26.69
N THR A 195 1.82 8.74 -25.99
CA THR A 195 3.18 8.23 -26.14
C THR A 195 3.93 8.24 -24.82
N ALA A 196 4.89 7.31 -24.73
CA ALA A 196 5.92 7.30 -23.69
C ALA A 196 7.29 7.19 -24.35
N THR A 197 8.24 8.00 -23.92
CA THR A 197 9.63 7.99 -24.40
C THR A 197 10.49 7.23 -23.39
N LEU A 198 11.31 6.34 -23.91
CA LEU A 198 12.24 5.51 -23.16
C LEU A 198 13.61 6.20 -23.03
N ALA A 199 14.45 5.74 -22.12
CA ALA A 199 15.81 6.26 -21.92
C ALA A 199 16.71 5.98 -23.15
N SER A 200 16.45 4.92 -23.90
CA SER A 200 17.07 4.63 -25.19
C SER A 200 16.77 5.67 -26.29
N GLY A 201 15.77 6.52 -26.08
CA GLY A 201 15.24 7.46 -27.08
C GLY A 201 14.07 6.90 -27.90
N GLU A 202 13.74 5.60 -27.77
CA GLU A 202 12.56 5.02 -28.42
C GLU A 202 11.28 5.67 -27.89
N THR A 203 10.32 5.95 -28.78
CA THR A 203 9.00 6.46 -28.41
C THR A 203 7.94 5.42 -28.74
N LEU A 204 7.23 4.97 -27.69
CA LEU A 204 6.18 3.95 -27.78
C LEU A 204 4.79 4.59 -27.76
N GLY A 205 3.92 4.18 -28.68
CA GLY A 205 2.52 4.56 -28.70
C GLY A 205 1.73 3.79 -27.62
N CYS A 206 0.98 4.50 -26.80
CA CYS A 206 0.14 3.93 -25.74
C CYS A 206 -1.09 4.81 -25.52
N ASP A 207 -2.15 4.26 -24.92
CA ASP A 207 -3.37 4.98 -24.53
C ASP A 207 -3.63 4.96 -23.01
N ALA A 208 -2.76 4.25 -22.29
CA ALA A 208 -2.62 4.33 -20.84
C ALA A 208 -1.17 4.06 -20.42
N VAL A 209 -0.74 4.61 -19.28
CA VAL A 209 0.53 4.29 -18.63
C VAL A 209 0.21 3.88 -17.19
N VAL A 210 0.62 2.67 -16.81
CA VAL A 210 0.40 2.13 -15.47
C VAL A 210 1.72 2.07 -14.73
N LEU A 211 1.77 2.76 -13.58
CA LEU A 211 2.95 2.82 -12.71
C LEU A 211 2.94 1.62 -11.77
N ALA A 212 3.76 0.62 -12.05
CA ALA A 212 3.84 -0.66 -11.35
C ALA A 212 5.29 -1.00 -10.94
N HIS A 213 6.12 0.03 -10.73
CA HIS A 213 7.51 -0.14 -10.31
C HIS A 213 7.72 0.39 -8.91
N GLY A 214 8.14 -0.50 -8.00
CA GLY A 214 8.47 -0.18 -6.63
C GLY A 214 7.31 0.34 -5.78
N VAL A 215 7.53 0.39 -4.48
CA VAL A 215 6.56 0.86 -3.49
C VAL A 215 7.18 1.85 -2.52
N ALA A 216 6.36 2.75 -2.01
CA ALA A 216 6.70 3.64 -0.90
C ALA A 216 5.75 3.41 0.26
N ALA A 217 6.27 3.49 1.48
CA ALA A 217 5.47 3.42 2.68
C ALA A 217 4.50 4.61 2.76
N LEU A 218 3.25 4.34 3.11
CA LEU A 218 2.22 5.35 3.37
C LEU A 218 2.38 5.90 4.79
N ARG A 219 3.46 6.64 5.05
CA ARG A 219 3.75 7.17 6.39
C ARG A 219 2.89 8.37 6.76
N ASN A 220 2.62 9.25 5.80
CA ASN A 220 1.87 10.49 6.01
C ASN A 220 0.57 10.47 5.20
N VAL A 221 -0.34 9.57 5.56
CA VAL A 221 -1.66 9.53 4.95
C VAL A 221 -2.43 10.78 5.37
N ASP A 222 -3.02 11.46 4.40
CA ASP A 222 -3.85 12.65 4.62
C ASP A 222 -3.13 13.79 5.39
N GLY A 223 -1.79 13.87 5.26
CA GLY A 223 -0.98 14.89 5.95
C GLY A 223 -0.70 14.58 7.43
N ALA A 224 -0.92 13.34 7.87
CA ALA A 224 -0.70 12.94 9.25
C ALA A 224 0.75 13.21 9.72
N VAL A 225 0.89 13.66 10.96
CA VAL A 225 2.16 13.98 11.60
C VAL A 225 2.40 13.02 12.76
N TRP A 226 3.50 12.27 12.68
CA TRP A 226 3.92 11.34 13.71
C TRP A 226 5.16 11.90 14.42
N ALA A 227 5.02 12.30 15.66
CA ALA A 227 6.12 12.84 16.47
C ALA A 227 6.41 11.91 17.66
N GLY A 228 7.65 11.97 18.17
CA GLY A 228 8.08 11.18 19.32
C GLY A 228 8.64 9.81 18.98
N ASP A 229 9.27 9.20 19.97
CA ASP A 229 10.05 7.96 19.90
C ASP A 229 9.25 6.67 20.17
N ARG A 230 7.94 6.80 20.47
CA ARG A 230 7.04 5.69 20.77
C ARG A 230 6.19 5.26 19.57
N ALA A 231 6.63 5.59 18.35
CA ALA A 231 5.98 5.18 17.12
C ALA A 231 6.77 4.07 16.41
N VAL A 232 6.13 2.93 16.19
CA VAL A 232 6.67 1.77 15.48
C VAL A 232 6.07 1.69 14.08
N TYR A 233 6.91 1.57 13.06
CA TYR A 233 6.44 1.40 11.68
C TYR A 233 6.36 -0.08 11.32
N ALA A 234 5.16 -0.51 10.95
CA ALA A 234 4.83 -1.88 10.58
C ALA A 234 4.42 -1.95 9.10
N GLN A 235 5.39 -1.99 8.20
CA GLN A 235 5.11 -1.94 6.76
C GLN A 235 6.02 -2.90 6.01
N PRO A 236 5.48 -3.97 5.40
CA PRO A 236 6.25 -4.76 4.47
C PRO A 236 6.51 -3.92 3.20
N LEU A 237 7.78 -3.74 2.86
CA LEU A 237 8.20 -3.02 1.65
C LEU A 237 8.39 -4.01 0.48
N ALA A 238 7.44 -4.91 0.29
CA ALA A 238 7.40 -5.84 -0.84
C ALA A 238 6.36 -5.37 -1.88
N ASP A 239 6.52 -5.77 -3.12
CA ASP A 239 5.76 -5.32 -4.29
C ASP A 239 5.11 -6.50 -5.05
N PRO A 240 3.83 -6.81 -4.82
CA PRO A 240 3.03 -6.54 -3.64
C PRO A 240 3.47 -7.39 -2.44
N ALA A 241 3.18 -6.93 -1.23
CA ALA A 241 3.42 -7.75 -0.05
C ALA A 241 2.46 -8.94 0.00
N THR A 242 2.99 -10.14 0.21
CA THR A 242 2.16 -11.32 0.48
C THR A 242 1.53 -11.27 1.86
N VAL A 243 0.47 -12.04 2.09
CA VAL A 243 -0.16 -12.19 3.41
C VAL A 243 0.87 -12.62 4.46
N ALA A 244 1.78 -13.55 4.12
CA ALA A 244 2.83 -14.01 5.03
C ALA A 244 3.79 -12.89 5.44
N GLN A 245 4.24 -12.06 4.48
CA GLN A 245 5.08 -10.90 4.74
C GLN A 245 4.36 -9.84 5.58
N ALA A 246 3.08 -9.59 5.31
CA ALA A 246 2.28 -8.67 6.09
C ALA A 246 2.09 -9.14 7.54
N ARG A 247 1.86 -10.44 7.75
CA ARG A 247 1.78 -11.05 9.10
C ARG A 247 3.11 -10.97 9.84
N ALA A 248 4.22 -11.27 9.17
CA ALA A 248 5.56 -11.19 9.77
C ALA A 248 5.87 -9.75 10.23
N ALA A 249 5.62 -8.74 9.38
CA ALA A 249 5.81 -7.33 9.74
C ALA A 249 4.93 -6.90 10.93
N GLY A 250 3.70 -7.42 11.02
CA GLY A 250 2.83 -7.19 12.17
C GLY A 250 3.38 -7.81 13.47
N ALA A 251 3.91 -9.03 13.41
CA ALA A 251 4.51 -9.70 14.55
C ALA A 251 5.80 -8.99 15.03
N GLU A 252 6.65 -8.55 14.10
CA GLU A 252 7.85 -7.75 14.40
C GLU A 252 7.49 -6.43 15.10
N ALA A 253 6.48 -5.72 14.60
CA ALA A 253 6.00 -4.49 15.22
C ALA A 253 5.46 -4.75 16.64
N ALA A 254 4.75 -5.85 16.85
CA ALA A 254 4.27 -6.23 18.18
C ALA A 254 5.43 -6.51 19.15
N ALA A 255 6.51 -7.15 18.70
CA ALA A 255 7.70 -7.36 19.51
C ALA A 255 8.39 -6.04 19.89
N ALA A 256 8.50 -5.10 18.94
CA ALA A 256 9.02 -3.76 19.21
C ALA A 256 8.15 -2.99 20.23
N VAL A 257 6.83 -3.06 20.12
CA VAL A 257 5.90 -2.43 21.08
C VAL A 257 6.06 -3.04 22.46
N ARG A 258 6.18 -4.37 22.61
CA ARG A 258 6.42 -5.01 23.92
C ARG A 258 7.69 -4.46 24.57
N SER A 259 8.78 -4.32 23.79
CA SER A 259 10.02 -3.75 24.30
C SER A 259 9.87 -2.30 24.79
N LEU A 260 9.04 -1.49 24.14
CA LEU A 260 8.75 -0.11 24.55
C LEU A 260 7.94 -0.06 25.83
N ILE A 261 6.96 -0.95 26.00
CA ILE A 261 6.12 -1.05 27.21
C ILE A 261 6.96 -1.53 28.39
N ASP A 262 7.76 -2.58 28.22
CA ASP A 262 8.62 -3.13 29.28
C ASP A 262 9.68 -2.13 29.80
N GLN A 263 10.11 -1.20 28.96
CA GLN A 263 11.03 -0.12 29.34
C GLN A 263 10.37 0.95 30.21
N GLU A 264 9.07 1.17 30.07
CA GLU A 264 8.31 2.14 30.88
C GLU A 264 8.02 1.61 32.28
N GLU A 265 7.94 0.29 32.49
CA GLU A 265 7.68 -0.36 33.77
C GLU A 265 8.95 -0.55 34.60
N ARG A 266 10.13 -0.26 34.07
CA ARG A 266 11.39 -0.31 34.81
C ARG A 266 11.58 1.00 35.57
N PRO A 267 11.64 0.96 36.91
CA PRO A 267 11.78 2.14 37.78
C PRO A 267 13.13 2.86 37.56
#